data_4716585637860dba4aac1e16686e6a00
#
_entry.id   4716585637860dba4aac1e16686e6a00
#
_cell.length_a   1.000
_cell.length_b   1.000
_cell.length_c   1.000
_cell.angle_alpha   90.00
_cell.angle_beta   90.00
_cell.angle_gamma   90.00
#
_symmetry.space_group_name_H-M   'P 1'
#
loop_
_entity.id
_entity.type
_entity.pdbx_description
1 polymer ?
#
loop_
_entity_poly.entity_id
_entity_poly.type
_entity_poly.pdbx_seq_one_letter_code
_entity_poly.pdbx_strand_id
1 'polypeptide(L)'
;LKTSESESTDSSANTSDTANQQQNNQQQGSLPGGQQSETSNQQQQGTGQPPAMPGGNAQDGTSQNGTTGTGQPPQGGMPGGGGGTFEVIDAAINVSGGHVTVNAEGDGIDSNGVTTLSGGTLIVNGPSQGGNAALDTNGDLLLNGATVLSGSTADMFEAPSTNSTSGYLKLTNSSGFEQGSTVQVADSSGKVVANYKVTKSNVQLVLVSSSSIVKGQSYTAYTTTSAVDSNAASLASGATELGSFTAS
;
A
#
# COMPACT_ATOMS: atom_id res chain seq x y z
N LEU A 1 49.92 29.65 -35.99
CA LEU A 1 49.85 29.06 -37.32
C LEU A 1 48.54 28.22 -37.41
N LYS A 2 47.65 28.77 -38.33
CA LYS A 2 46.64 28.11 -39.18
C LYS A 2 45.74 27.02 -38.56
N THR A 3 44.48 27.34 -38.29
CA THR A 3 43.26 27.26 -39.16
C THR A 3 43.07 25.96 -39.90
N SER A 4 41.96 25.28 -39.61
CA SER A 4 40.98 24.88 -40.64
C SER A 4 39.65 24.52 -40.03
N GLU A 5 38.65 25.33 -40.40
CA GLU A 5 37.23 25.05 -40.40
C GLU A 5 36.92 23.91 -41.38
N SER A 6 35.89 23.14 -41.12
CA SER A 6 35.10 22.53 -42.19
C SER A 6 33.63 22.44 -41.77
N GLU A 7 32.85 23.32 -42.38
CA GLU A 7 31.42 23.19 -42.58
C GLU A 7 31.12 22.00 -43.51
N SER A 8 29.94 21.39 -43.31
CA SER A 8 29.04 20.96 -44.40
C SER A 8 27.72 20.50 -43.77
N THR A 9 26.68 21.27 -43.89
CA THR A 9 25.60 21.27 -44.91
C THR A 9 24.62 20.15 -44.72
N ASP A 10 23.47 20.54 -44.16
CA ASP A 10 22.10 20.51 -44.67
C ASP A 10 21.73 19.41 -45.66
N SER A 11 20.70 18.66 -45.32
CA SER A 11 19.72 18.11 -46.25
C SER A 11 18.39 17.81 -45.59
N SER A 12 17.49 18.72 -45.82
CA SER A 12 16.04 18.53 -45.69
C SER A 12 15.56 17.42 -46.62
N ALA A 13 14.66 16.57 -46.13
CA ALA A 13 13.72 15.88 -46.99
C ALA A 13 12.38 15.77 -46.25
N ASN A 14 11.52 16.65 -46.70
CA ASN A 14 10.06 16.64 -46.45
C ASN A 14 9.43 15.61 -47.36
N THR A 15 8.60 14.70 -46.83
CA THR A 15 7.54 14.05 -47.58
C THR A 15 6.29 13.92 -46.73
N SER A 16 5.36 14.79 -47.05
CA SER A 16 3.95 14.65 -46.80
C SER A 16 3.38 13.46 -47.55
N ASP A 17 2.56 12.66 -46.90
CA ASP A 17 1.48 11.96 -47.59
C ASP A 17 0.23 11.82 -46.75
N THR A 18 -0.77 12.16 -47.38
CA THR A 18 -2.17 12.49 -47.25
C THR A 18 -3.03 11.26 -46.92
N ALA A 19 -3.95 11.49 -46.02
CA ALA A 19 -5.35 10.97 -45.94
C ALA A 19 -5.65 9.55 -46.36
N ASN A 20 -6.33 8.81 -45.48
CA ASN A 20 -7.52 8.10 -45.88
C ASN A 20 -8.57 8.08 -44.75
N GLN A 21 -9.62 8.85 -44.97
CA GLN A 21 -10.91 8.72 -44.31
C GLN A 21 -11.64 7.55 -44.95
N GLN A 22 -12.16 6.65 -44.15
CA GLN A 22 -13.33 5.89 -44.51
C GLN A 22 -14.32 5.84 -43.38
N GLN A 23 -15.35 6.61 -43.57
CA GLN A 23 -16.66 6.47 -42.94
C GLN A 23 -17.22 5.06 -43.28
N ASN A 24 -17.82 4.41 -42.33
CA ASN A 24 -18.89 3.50 -42.62
C ASN A 24 -19.99 3.60 -41.55
N ASN A 25 -21.02 3.98 -42.00
CA ASN A 25 -22.41 4.31 -41.81
C ASN A 25 -23.18 3.16 -41.14
N GLN A 26 -24.02 3.57 -40.23
CA GLN A 26 -25.34 3.10 -39.79
C GLN A 26 -25.81 1.69 -40.18
N GLN A 27 -26.26 0.97 -39.14
CA GLN A 27 -27.56 0.30 -39.27
C GLN A 27 -28.28 0.27 -37.92
N GLN A 28 -29.37 1.01 -37.89
CA GLN A 28 -30.45 0.92 -36.91
C GLN A 28 -31.18 -0.43 -37.11
N GLY A 29 -31.44 -1.08 -35.99
CA GLY A 29 -32.40 -2.19 -35.93
C GLY A 29 -33.36 -1.92 -34.77
N SER A 30 -34.58 -1.59 -35.14
CA SER A 30 -35.70 -1.27 -34.25
C SER A 30 -36.28 -2.51 -33.56
N LEU A 31 -36.86 -2.23 -32.41
CA LEU A 31 -37.65 -3.02 -31.47
C LEU A 31 -38.75 -3.91 -32.08
N PRO A 32 -39.33 -4.86 -31.32
CA PRO A 32 -40.60 -4.56 -30.66
C PRO A 32 -40.72 -5.07 -29.22
N GLY A 33 -41.32 -4.34 -28.45
CA GLY A 33 -42.30 -4.19 -27.50
C GLY A 33 -42.93 -5.41 -26.82
N GLY A 34 -43.12 -5.34 -25.49
CA GLY A 34 -43.87 -6.31 -24.70
C GLY A 34 -43.99 -5.77 -23.26
N GLN A 35 -45.01 -5.04 -23.07
CA GLN A 35 -46.00 -4.90 -21.99
C GLN A 35 -45.56 -5.02 -20.54
N GLN A 36 -46.00 -3.99 -19.84
CA GLN A 36 -46.20 -3.78 -18.40
C GLN A 36 -46.99 -4.90 -17.71
N SER A 37 -46.66 -5.18 -16.48
CA SER A 37 -47.64 -5.38 -15.43
C SER A 37 -47.07 -4.93 -14.09
N GLU A 38 -47.64 -3.86 -13.60
CA GLU A 38 -47.58 -3.45 -12.21
C GLU A 38 -48.36 -4.44 -11.37
N THR A 39 -47.75 -4.83 -10.23
CA THR A 39 -48.53 -5.31 -9.10
C THR A 39 -47.85 -4.86 -7.82
N SER A 40 -48.49 -3.87 -7.24
CA SER A 40 -48.37 -3.50 -5.84
C SER A 40 -48.77 -4.67 -4.94
N ASN A 41 -48.02 -5.01 -3.91
CA ASN A 41 -48.59 -5.49 -2.66
C ASN A 41 -47.65 -5.29 -1.47
N GLN A 42 -48.05 -4.44 -0.59
CA GLN A 42 -48.29 -4.47 0.86
C GLN A 42 -47.32 -5.24 1.77
N GLN A 43 -46.91 -4.48 2.75
CA GLN A 43 -46.29 -4.85 4.01
C GLN A 43 -46.97 -6.08 4.69
N GLN A 44 -46.10 -6.98 5.16
CA GLN A 44 -46.44 -7.79 6.34
C GLN A 44 -45.21 -7.98 7.20
N GLN A 45 -45.25 -7.42 8.39
CA GLN A 45 -44.41 -7.79 9.53
C GLN A 45 -44.59 -9.25 9.85
N GLY A 46 -43.52 -10.01 9.86
CA GLY A 46 -43.46 -11.38 10.34
C GLY A 46 -42.32 -11.54 11.33
N THR A 47 -42.66 -11.51 12.62
CA THR A 47 -41.80 -12.00 13.70
C THR A 47 -41.69 -13.52 13.56
N GLY A 48 -40.54 -14.01 13.08
CA GLY A 48 -40.24 -15.43 12.95
C GLY A 48 -38.94 -15.78 13.67
N GLN A 49 -39.12 -16.43 14.83
CA GLN A 49 -38.07 -17.05 15.62
C GLN A 49 -37.47 -18.25 14.84
N PRO A 50 -36.14 -18.45 14.81
CA PRO A 50 -35.54 -19.60 14.13
C PRO A 50 -35.84 -20.91 14.89
N PRO A 51 -35.97 -22.04 14.18
CA PRO A 51 -36.27 -23.34 14.80
C PRO A 51 -35.08 -23.91 15.57
N ALA A 52 -35.37 -24.52 16.74
CA ALA A 52 -34.42 -25.21 17.57
C ALA A 52 -33.92 -26.50 16.91
N MET A 53 -32.63 -26.78 17.04
CA MET A 53 -31.99 -28.03 16.62
C MET A 53 -32.30 -29.14 17.66
N PRO A 54 -32.47 -30.41 17.25
CA PRO A 54 -32.77 -31.52 18.17
C PRO A 54 -31.53 -31.96 18.94
N GLY A 55 -31.72 -32.21 20.24
CA GLY A 55 -30.70 -32.62 21.17
C GLY A 55 -30.12 -34.00 20.87
N GLY A 56 -28.83 -34.14 21.01
CA GLY A 56 -28.08 -35.38 21.05
C GLY A 56 -27.68 -35.71 22.50
N ASN A 57 -27.94 -36.92 22.87
CA ASN A 57 -27.99 -37.56 24.15
C ASN A 57 -26.67 -37.56 24.93
N ALA A 58 -26.75 -37.30 26.23
CA ALA A 58 -25.68 -37.47 27.19
C ALA A 58 -25.47 -38.95 27.52
N GLN A 59 -24.20 -39.35 27.66
CA GLN A 59 -23.87 -40.57 28.38
C GLN A 59 -22.81 -40.30 29.44
N ASP A 60 -23.24 -40.70 30.61
CA ASP A 60 -22.75 -40.63 31.97
C ASP A 60 -21.37 -41.29 32.15
N GLY A 61 -20.55 -40.70 33.00
CA GLY A 61 -19.26 -41.26 33.44
C GLY A 61 -18.84 -40.61 34.76
N THR A 62 -19.29 -41.17 35.84
CA THR A 62 -18.97 -40.85 37.23
C THR A 62 -17.47 -40.95 37.54
N SER A 63 -16.90 -39.95 38.23
CA SER A 63 -15.96 -40.16 39.33
C SER A 63 -15.89 -38.95 40.26
N GLN A 64 -16.15 -39.23 41.52
CA GLN A 64 -16.07 -38.35 42.66
C GLN A 64 -14.62 -37.98 43.02
N ASN A 65 -14.32 -36.73 43.34
CA ASN A 65 -13.79 -36.40 44.68
C ASN A 65 -13.89 -34.89 44.95
N GLY A 66 -14.39 -34.55 46.13
CA GLY A 66 -14.67 -33.20 46.53
C GLY A 66 -13.46 -32.41 47.02
N THR A 67 -13.57 -31.11 46.87
CA THR A 67 -13.07 -30.14 47.85
C THR A 67 -13.76 -28.81 47.63
N THR A 68 -14.30 -28.27 48.69
CA THR A 68 -15.02 -27.01 48.79
C THR A 68 -14.14 -25.81 48.41
N GLY A 69 -14.59 -25.01 47.44
CA GLY A 69 -14.03 -23.72 47.09
C GLY A 69 -15.13 -22.82 46.53
N THR A 70 -15.35 -21.70 47.16
CA THR A 70 -16.30 -20.65 46.84
C THR A 70 -16.19 -20.23 45.38
N GLY A 71 -17.19 -20.59 44.58
CA GLY A 71 -17.19 -20.33 43.15
C GLY A 71 -17.55 -18.90 42.79
N GLN A 72 -16.66 -18.24 42.12
CA GLN A 72 -16.94 -17.11 41.25
C GLN A 72 -17.35 -17.65 39.88
N PRO A 73 -18.40 -17.11 39.22
CA PRO A 73 -18.79 -17.61 37.92
C PRO A 73 -17.64 -17.48 36.91
N PRO A 74 -17.46 -18.43 36.01
CA PRO A 74 -16.47 -18.29 34.96
C PRO A 74 -16.86 -17.10 34.06
N GLN A 75 -16.09 -16.07 34.14
CA GLN A 75 -16.11 -14.98 33.18
C GLN A 75 -15.75 -15.60 31.82
N GLY A 76 -16.71 -15.62 30.91
CA GLY A 76 -16.47 -16.08 29.54
C GLY A 76 -15.33 -15.28 28.95
N GLY A 77 -14.14 -15.87 28.93
CA GLY A 77 -13.04 -15.38 28.18
C GLY A 77 -13.44 -15.37 26.71
N MET A 78 -13.49 -14.20 26.10
CA MET A 78 -13.42 -14.13 24.66
C MET A 78 -12.20 -14.95 24.22
N PRO A 79 -12.25 -15.68 23.10
CA PRO A 79 -11.04 -16.22 22.53
C PRO A 79 -10.13 -15.00 22.28
N GLY A 80 -9.21 -14.76 23.19
CA GLY A 80 -8.15 -13.78 23.00
C GLY A 80 -7.43 -14.17 21.72
N GLY A 81 -7.23 -13.21 20.87
CA GLY A 81 -6.46 -13.38 19.66
C GLY A 81 -5.20 -14.16 19.99
N GLY A 82 -5.09 -15.34 19.42
CA GLY A 82 -3.93 -16.18 19.61
C GLY A 82 -2.71 -15.40 19.17
N GLY A 83 -1.83 -15.06 20.12
CA GLY A 83 -0.45 -14.76 19.83
C GLY A 83 0.19 -16.05 19.29
N GLY A 84 -0.20 -16.45 18.08
CA GLY A 84 0.50 -17.46 17.34
C GLY A 84 1.87 -16.87 17.06
N THR A 85 2.92 -17.61 17.41
CA THR A 85 4.22 -17.39 16.79
C THR A 85 3.98 -17.56 15.30
N PHE A 86 4.02 -16.45 14.54
CA PHE A 86 3.92 -16.51 13.09
C PHE A 86 5.11 -17.31 12.60
N GLU A 87 4.84 -18.52 12.15
CA GLU A 87 5.88 -19.42 11.67
C GLU A 87 6.37 -18.90 10.32
N VAL A 88 7.68 -18.68 10.21
CA VAL A 88 8.31 -18.40 8.93
C VAL A 88 8.31 -19.67 8.12
N ILE A 89 7.60 -19.69 7.01
CA ILE A 89 7.54 -20.82 6.10
C ILE A 89 8.50 -20.63 4.91
N ASP A 90 8.73 -21.70 4.15
CA ASP A 90 9.50 -21.65 2.90
C ASP A 90 8.66 -21.04 1.77
N ALA A 91 8.43 -19.72 1.89
CA ALA A 91 7.76 -18.88 0.91
C ALA A 91 8.57 -17.61 0.70
N ALA A 92 8.47 -17.02 -0.48
CA ALA A 92 9.15 -15.76 -0.78
C ALA A 92 8.36 -14.88 -1.74
N ILE A 93 8.43 -13.56 -1.49
CA ILE A 93 8.05 -12.54 -2.44
C ILE A 93 9.33 -11.85 -2.92
N ASN A 94 9.55 -11.85 -4.24
CA ASN A 94 10.71 -11.21 -4.85
C ASN A 94 10.28 -10.17 -5.88
N VAL A 95 10.68 -8.91 -5.67
CA VAL A 95 10.52 -7.82 -6.63
C VAL A 95 11.91 -7.41 -7.11
N SER A 96 12.24 -7.74 -8.37
CA SER A 96 13.56 -7.50 -8.93
C SER A 96 13.60 -6.45 -10.04
N GLY A 97 12.46 -5.86 -10.39
CA GLY A 97 12.39 -4.83 -11.43
C GLY A 97 10.98 -4.38 -11.74
N GLY A 98 10.86 -3.49 -12.73
CA GLY A 98 9.58 -2.97 -13.18
C GLY A 98 9.04 -1.85 -12.30
N HIS A 99 7.74 -1.57 -12.46
CA HIS A 99 7.00 -0.58 -11.69
C HIS A 99 5.72 -1.23 -11.16
N VAL A 100 5.62 -1.35 -9.85
CA VAL A 100 4.49 -1.99 -9.18
C VAL A 100 3.82 -0.96 -8.28
N THR A 101 2.50 -0.83 -8.39
CA THR A 101 1.68 -0.02 -7.48
C THR A 101 0.62 -0.90 -6.86
N VAL A 102 0.59 -0.94 -5.54
CA VAL A 102 -0.40 -1.66 -4.73
C VAL A 102 -1.29 -0.65 -4.03
N ASN A 103 -2.61 -0.87 -4.09
CA ASN A 103 -3.60 -0.13 -3.31
C ASN A 103 -4.37 -1.16 -2.47
N ALA A 104 -4.07 -1.24 -1.19
CA ALA A 104 -4.62 -2.24 -0.29
C ALA A 104 -5.46 -1.59 0.83
N GLU A 105 -6.56 -2.24 1.23
CA GLU A 105 -7.30 -1.89 2.45
C GLU A 105 -6.93 -2.81 3.63
N GLY A 106 -6.39 -3.99 3.35
CA GLY A 106 -5.65 -4.86 4.26
C GLY A 106 -4.15 -4.68 4.07
N ASP A 107 -3.38 -5.75 4.33
CA ASP A 107 -1.94 -5.73 4.12
C ASP A 107 -1.61 -5.51 2.62
N GLY A 108 -0.58 -4.72 2.38
CA GLY A 108 -0.17 -4.37 1.02
C GLY A 108 0.66 -5.47 0.37
N ILE A 109 1.81 -5.74 0.91
CA ILE A 109 2.66 -6.90 0.59
C ILE A 109 2.66 -7.77 1.83
N ASP A 110 2.11 -8.97 1.73
CA ASP A 110 1.98 -9.93 2.82
C ASP A 110 2.70 -11.23 2.46
N SER A 111 3.63 -11.67 3.29
CA SER A 111 4.39 -12.89 3.11
C SER A 111 4.60 -13.63 4.42
N ASN A 112 4.22 -14.89 4.48
CA ASN A 112 4.58 -15.77 5.60
C ASN A 112 6.05 -16.23 5.54
N GLY A 113 6.83 -15.80 4.56
CA GLY A 113 8.26 -16.10 4.40
C GLY A 113 9.08 -14.83 4.25
N VAL A 114 10.08 -14.84 3.38
CA VAL A 114 11.00 -13.72 3.13
C VAL A 114 10.47 -12.83 2.01
N THR A 115 10.57 -11.52 2.19
CA THR A 115 10.29 -10.53 1.14
C THR A 115 11.58 -9.84 0.71
N THR A 116 11.94 -9.93 -0.57
CA THR A 116 13.14 -9.29 -1.13
C THR A 116 12.78 -8.28 -2.20
N LEU A 117 13.15 -7.03 -1.98
CA LEU A 117 12.90 -5.92 -2.89
C LEU A 117 14.25 -5.44 -3.46
N SER A 118 14.66 -6.02 -4.61
CA SER A 118 16.02 -5.88 -5.13
C SER A 118 16.14 -4.98 -6.36
N GLY A 119 15.03 -4.54 -6.95
CA GLY A 119 15.06 -3.64 -8.10
C GLY A 119 13.69 -3.11 -8.50
N GLY A 120 13.69 -2.13 -9.39
CA GLY A 120 12.47 -1.45 -9.84
C GLY A 120 11.93 -0.44 -8.84
N THR A 121 10.66 -0.12 -8.99
CA THR A 121 9.91 0.79 -8.10
C THR A 121 8.67 0.10 -7.58
N LEU A 122 8.53 0.03 -6.27
CA LEU A 122 7.36 -0.44 -5.57
C LEU A 122 6.71 0.72 -4.82
N ILE A 123 5.45 1.01 -5.14
CA ILE A 123 4.63 1.98 -4.41
C ILE A 123 3.50 1.22 -3.73
N VAL A 124 3.38 1.33 -2.40
CA VAL A 124 2.33 0.69 -1.64
C VAL A 124 1.49 1.76 -0.94
N ASN A 125 0.27 1.91 -1.40
CA ASN A 125 -0.76 2.68 -0.71
C ASN A 125 -1.51 1.70 0.19
N GLY A 126 -1.02 1.55 1.41
CA GLY A 126 -1.46 0.55 2.38
C GLY A 126 -2.76 0.92 3.09
N PRO A 127 -3.09 0.20 4.16
CA PRO A 127 -4.36 0.36 4.84
C PRO A 127 -4.53 1.75 5.46
N SER A 128 -5.76 2.21 5.48
CA SER A 128 -6.20 3.43 6.18
C SER A 128 -6.84 3.14 7.54
N GLN A 129 -6.90 1.86 7.92
CA GLN A 129 -7.38 1.37 9.22
C GLN A 129 -6.30 0.55 9.90
N GLY A 130 -6.31 0.52 11.25
CA GLY A 130 -5.39 -0.26 12.04
C GLY A 130 -5.54 -1.77 11.88
N GLY A 131 -4.56 -2.52 12.36
CA GLY A 131 -4.53 -3.99 12.34
C GLY A 131 -3.96 -4.59 11.06
N ASN A 132 -3.40 -3.79 10.16
CA ASN A 132 -2.73 -4.20 8.93
C ASN A 132 -1.54 -3.29 8.63
N ALA A 133 -0.62 -3.73 7.76
CA ALA A 133 0.59 -3.02 7.36
C ALA A 133 0.68 -2.78 5.85
N ALA A 134 1.45 -1.79 5.43
CA ALA A 134 1.80 -1.64 4.00
C ALA A 134 2.73 -2.77 3.54
N LEU A 135 3.64 -3.19 4.41
CA LEU A 135 4.55 -4.31 4.22
C LEU A 135 4.46 -5.17 5.46
N ASP A 136 4.05 -6.44 5.32
CA ASP A 136 3.93 -7.44 6.36
C ASP A 136 4.67 -8.71 5.95
N THR A 137 5.59 -9.18 6.78
CA THR A 137 6.41 -10.33 6.43
C THR A 137 6.87 -11.09 7.68
N ASN A 138 6.55 -12.39 7.79
CA ASN A 138 6.97 -13.18 8.95
C ASN A 138 8.49 -13.45 8.97
N GLY A 139 9.14 -13.41 7.82
CA GLY A 139 10.58 -13.55 7.66
C GLY A 139 11.31 -12.23 7.52
N ASP A 140 12.45 -12.22 6.86
CA ASP A 140 13.20 -11.00 6.58
C ASP A 140 12.52 -10.15 5.51
N LEU A 141 12.31 -8.87 5.79
CA LEU A 141 11.99 -7.83 4.80
C LEU A 141 13.30 -7.18 4.33
N LEU A 142 13.77 -7.55 3.14
CA LEU A 142 15.06 -7.14 2.59
C LEU A 142 14.91 -6.03 1.55
N LEU A 143 15.44 -4.86 1.84
CA LEU A 143 15.54 -3.73 0.91
C LEU A 143 16.92 -3.76 0.25
N ASN A 144 17.00 -4.28 -0.98
CA ASN A 144 18.25 -4.60 -1.67
C ASN A 144 18.37 -3.89 -3.03
N GLY A 145 17.98 -2.62 -3.11
CA GLY A 145 18.19 -1.81 -4.32
C GLY A 145 16.91 -1.32 -5.00
N ALA A 146 15.73 -1.85 -4.65
CA ALA A 146 14.47 -1.29 -5.15
C ALA A 146 14.22 0.12 -4.59
N THR A 147 13.53 0.96 -5.36
CA THR A 147 12.87 2.14 -4.82
C THR A 147 11.55 1.71 -4.19
N VAL A 148 11.41 1.89 -2.89
CA VAL A 148 10.21 1.53 -2.13
C VAL A 148 9.62 2.77 -1.49
N LEU A 149 8.36 3.05 -1.81
CA LEU A 149 7.57 4.14 -1.25
C LEU A 149 6.29 3.52 -0.69
N SER A 150 6.10 3.55 0.62
CA SER A 150 4.87 3.04 1.20
C SER A 150 4.27 3.99 2.20
N GLY A 151 2.94 3.99 2.31
CA GLY A 151 2.20 4.78 3.28
C GLY A 151 1.08 3.96 3.89
N SER A 152 0.93 4.03 5.23
CA SER A 152 -0.11 3.33 5.99
C SER A 152 -0.41 4.02 7.30
N THR A 153 -1.28 3.44 8.12
CA THR A 153 -1.33 3.71 9.56
C THR A 153 0.01 3.34 10.19
N ALA A 154 0.25 3.78 11.42
CA ALA A 154 1.54 3.57 12.11
C ALA A 154 1.57 2.37 13.06
N ASP A 155 0.44 1.68 13.25
CA ASP A 155 0.28 0.69 14.33
C ASP A 155 0.92 -0.68 14.02
N MET A 156 0.96 -1.11 12.78
CA MET A 156 1.52 -2.41 12.35
C MET A 156 2.80 -2.25 11.52
N PHE A 157 3.63 -1.25 11.88
CA PHE A 157 4.87 -1.05 11.13
C PHE A 157 5.87 -2.17 11.39
N GLU A 158 6.27 -2.85 10.33
CA GLU A 158 7.39 -3.77 10.32
C GLU A 158 8.66 -3.07 9.82
N ALA A 159 9.73 -3.18 10.61
CA ALA A 159 11.02 -2.61 10.25
C ALA A 159 11.74 -3.53 9.25
N PRO A 160 12.29 -2.98 8.14
CA PRO A 160 13.16 -3.75 7.28
C PRO A 160 14.32 -4.39 8.04
N SER A 161 14.69 -5.60 7.62
CA SER A 161 15.78 -6.36 8.22
C SER A 161 17.11 -5.59 8.17
N THR A 162 17.91 -5.73 9.23
CA THR A 162 19.27 -5.18 9.29
C THR A 162 20.18 -5.72 8.19
N ASN A 163 19.84 -6.89 7.62
CA ASN A 163 20.52 -7.51 6.48
C ASN A 163 20.25 -6.79 5.15
N SER A 164 19.31 -5.82 5.11
CA SER A 164 19.07 -5.00 3.93
C SER A 164 20.34 -4.26 3.51
N THR A 165 20.60 -4.17 2.20
CA THR A 165 21.74 -3.41 1.67
C THR A 165 21.42 -1.92 1.49
N SER A 166 20.15 -1.57 1.30
CA SER A 166 19.68 -0.18 1.21
C SER A 166 19.26 0.37 2.56
N GLY A 167 19.44 1.66 2.76
CA GLY A 167 18.86 2.38 3.88
C GLY A 167 17.37 2.67 3.64
N TYR A 168 16.67 2.99 4.72
CA TYR A 168 15.29 3.47 4.64
C TYR A 168 15.03 4.59 5.65
N LEU A 169 14.04 5.41 5.35
CA LEU A 169 13.51 6.42 6.25
C LEU A 169 12.12 6.01 6.72
N LYS A 170 11.89 6.09 8.01
CA LYS A 170 10.58 5.97 8.64
C LYS A 170 10.10 7.39 8.99
N LEU A 171 9.20 7.92 8.18
CA LEU A 171 8.62 9.24 8.40
C LEU A 171 7.28 9.06 9.12
N THR A 172 7.14 9.67 10.30
CA THR A 172 5.91 9.55 11.09
C THR A 172 5.28 10.92 11.32
N ASN A 173 3.95 10.95 11.23
CA ASN A 173 3.14 12.11 11.57
C ASN A 173 1.89 11.62 12.33
N SER A 174 1.83 11.87 13.63
CA SER A 174 0.74 11.42 14.48
C SER A 174 -0.62 12.02 14.12
N SER A 175 -0.63 13.22 13.51
CA SER A 175 -1.83 13.84 12.98
C SER A 175 -2.23 13.31 11.60
N GLY A 176 -1.40 12.45 11.01
CA GLY A 176 -1.53 11.95 9.65
C GLY A 176 -0.99 12.92 8.61
N PHE A 177 -0.62 12.36 7.47
CA PHE A 177 -0.32 13.11 6.25
C PHE A 177 -1.63 13.40 5.52
N GLU A 178 -1.80 14.62 5.03
CA GLU A 178 -3.01 15.03 4.33
C GLU A 178 -3.21 14.23 3.04
N GLN A 179 -4.39 13.65 2.86
CA GLN A 179 -4.74 12.98 1.62
C GLN A 179 -4.69 13.97 0.45
N GLY A 180 -4.04 13.59 -0.63
CA GLY A 180 -3.81 14.46 -1.78
C GLY A 180 -2.52 15.27 -1.69
N SER A 181 -1.83 15.31 -0.55
CA SER A 181 -0.49 15.91 -0.44
C SER A 181 0.59 15.02 -1.05
N THR A 182 1.78 15.58 -1.21
CA THR A 182 3.00 14.83 -1.57
C THR A 182 4.02 15.02 -0.47
N VAL A 183 4.59 13.92 0.00
CA VAL A 183 5.76 13.90 0.88
C VAL A 183 7.01 13.92 -0.01
N GLN A 184 7.85 14.93 0.19
CA GLN A 184 9.13 15.06 -0.51
C GLN A 184 10.27 14.84 0.48
N VAL A 185 11.29 14.10 0.09
CA VAL A 185 12.49 13.87 0.88
C VAL A 185 13.68 14.49 0.18
N ALA A 186 14.39 15.36 0.86
CA ALA A 186 15.61 16.01 0.35
C ALA A 186 16.85 15.55 1.11
N ASP A 187 17.96 15.40 0.40
CA ASP A 187 19.27 15.16 0.97
C ASP A 187 19.89 16.44 1.56
N SER A 188 21.08 16.33 2.16
CA SER A 188 21.80 17.44 2.76
C SER A 188 22.20 18.57 1.79
N SER A 189 22.14 18.33 0.49
CA SER A 189 22.36 19.36 -0.54
C SER A 189 21.07 20.10 -0.92
N GLY A 190 19.92 19.66 -0.41
CA GLY A 190 18.60 20.18 -0.77
C GLY A 190 18.00 19.55 -2.03
N LYS A 191 18.67 18.56 -2.61
CA LYS A 191 18.12 17.80 -3.74
C LYS A 191 17.05 16.84 -3.26
N VAL A 192 15.87 16.87 -3.90
CA VAL A 192 14.81 15.89 -3.63
C VAL A 192 15.21 14.54 -4.20
N VAL A 193 15.18 13.52 -3.36
CA VAL A 193 15.56 12.12 -3.65
C VAL A 193 14.38 11.17 -3.67
N ALA A 194 13.22 11.60 -3.16
CA ALA A 194 11.98 10.84 -3.22
C ALA A 194 10.75 11.74 -3.15
N ASN A 195 9.69 11.33 -3.85
CA ASN A 195 8.37 11.95 -3.84
C ASN A 195 7.33 10.85 -3.64
N TYR A 196 6.56 10.91 -2.55
CA TYR A 196 5.46 9.98 -2.28
C TYR A 196 4.13 10.72 -2.28
N LYS A 197 3.21 10.34 -3.18
CA LYS A 197 1.87 10.88 -3.22
C LYS A 197 0.98 10.18 -2.20
N VAL A 198 0.46 10.91 -1.24
CA VAL A 198 -0.50 10.40 -0.24
C VAL A 198 -1.86 10.26 -0.90
N THR A 199 -2.24 9.05 -1.25
CA THR A 199 -3.49 8.79 -2.00
C THR A 199 -4.65 8.41 -1.09
N LYS A 200 -4.37 7.99 0.16
CA LYS A 200 -5.37 7.56 1.13
C LYS A 200 -5.45 8.49 2.33
N SER A 201 -6.56 8.42 3.04
CA SER A 201 -6.72 9.04 4.37
C SER A 201 -5.98 8.27 5.45
N ASN A 202 -5.77 8.89 6.61
CA ASN A 202 -5.18 8.29 7.80
C ASN A 202 -3.79 7.65 7.58
N VAL A 203 -3.02 8.16 6.63
CA VAL A 203 -1.61 7.77 6.47
C VAL A 203 -0.82 8.47 7.56
N GLN A 204 -0.28 7.73 8.52
CA GLN A 204 0.49 8.24 9.65
C GLN A 204 1.97 7.88 9.55
N LEU A 205 2.31 6.95 8.67
CA LEU A 205 3.66 6.49 8.42
C LEU A 205 3.92 6.43 6.92
N VAL A 206 5.08 6.96 6.51
CA VAL A 206 5.61 6.80 5.16
C VAL A 206 7.01 6.19 5.27
N LEU A 207 7.23 5.06 4.59
CA LEU A 207 8.54 4.46 4.42
C LEU A 207 9.09 4.83 3.05
N VAL A 208 10.34 5.29 3.05
CA VAL A 208 11.07 5.63 1.83
C VAL A 208 12.39 4.88 1.79
N SER A 209 12.64 4.13 0.74
CA SER A 209 13.93 3.48 0.47
C SER A 209 14.27 3.62 -1.01
N SER A 210 15.52 3.85 -1.29
CA SER A 210 16.08 3.86 -2.66
C SER A 210 17.60 3.81 -2.59
N SER A 211 18.26 3.68 -3.73
CA SER A 211 19.73 3.78 -3.81
C SER A 211 20.28 5.15 -3.37
N SER A 212 19.43 6.18 -3.29
CA SER A 212 19.80 7.51 -2.78
C SER A 212 19.63 7.66 -1.27
N ILE A 213 19.05 6.67 -0.59
CA ILE A 213 18.88 6.66 0.86
C ILE A 213 19.99 5.80 1.48
N VAL A 214 20.97 6.45 2.07
CA VAL A 214 22.19 5.82 2.61
C VAL A 214 22.07 5.71 4.11
N LYS A 215 22.30 4.53 4.67
CA LYS A 215 22.26 4.27 6.12
C LYS A 215 23.15 5.27 6.89
N GLY A 216 22.61 5.80 7.96
CA GLY A 216 23.31 6.77 8.85
C GLY A 216 23.32 8.20 8.32
N GLN A 217 22.86 8.47 7.11
CA GLN A 217 22.75 9.84 6.58
C GLN A 217 21.43 10.48 7.01
N SER A 218 21.45 11.81 7.14
CA SER A 218 20.27 12.60 7.49
C SER A 218 19.60 13.18 6.24
N TYR A 219 18.29 13.19 6.24
CA TYR A 219 17.42 13.72 5.18
C TYR A 219 16.37 14.61 5.82
N THR A 220 15.91 15.61 5.08
CA THR A 220 14.81 16.46 5.52
C THR A 220 13.55 16.10 4.74
N ALA A 221 12.45 15.85 5.45
CA ALA A 221 11.16 15.58 4.83
C ALA A 221 10.29 16.85 4.82
N TYR A 222 9.51 16.97 3.76
CA TYR A 222 8.59 18.08 3.51
C TYR A 222 7.22 17.54 3.08
N THR A 223 6.18 18.35 3.23
CA THR A 223 4.85 18.06 2.67
C THR A 223 4.37 19.24 1.85
N THR A 224 3.61 18.97 0.79
CA THR A 224 3.02 19.99 -0.06
C THR A 224 1.71 19.50 -0.69
N THR A 225 0.75 20.40 -0.85
CA THR A 225 -0.48 20.16 -1.61
C THR A 225 -0.37 20.59 -3.08
N SER A 226 0.72 21.27 -3.44
CA SER A 226 1.02 21.62 -4.83
C SER A 226 1.22 20.35 -5.67
N ALA A 227 0.92 20.44 -6.97
CA ALA A 227 1.21 19.36 -7.89
C ALA A 227 2.74 19.13 -7.98
N VAL A 228 3.16 17.89 -7.82
CA VAL A 228 4.56 17.47 -7.86
C VAL A 228 4.68 16.33 -8.86
N ASP A 229 5.65 16.44 -9.77
CA ASP A 229 6.05 15.31 -10.60
C ASP A 229 6.72 14.24 -9.73
N SER A 230 6.44 12.97 -9.99
CA SER A 230 7.01 11.85 -9.22
C SER A 230 8.55 11.83 -9.26
N ASN A 231 9.15 12.40 -10.30
CA ASN A 231 10.59 12.49 -10.50
C ASN A 231 11.16 13.89 -10.20
N ALA A 232 10.37 14.78 -9.60
CA ALA A 232 10.85 16.12 -9.25
C ALA A 232 12.09 16.02 -8.35
N ALA A 233 13.17 16.69 -8.76
CA ALA A 233 14.43 16.73 -8.02
C ALA A 233 14.58 18.01 -7.17
N SER A 234 13.56 18.86 -7.15
CA SER A 234 13.51 20.09 -6.38
C SER A 234 12.26 20.14 -5.52
N LEU A 235 12.34 20.83 -4.41
CA LEU A 235 11.16 21.08 -3.56
C LEU A 235 10.12 21.88 -4.30
N ALA A 236 8.86 21.51 -4.09
CA ALA A 236 7.73 22.29 -4.57
C ALA A 236 7.69 23.64 -3.88
N SER A 237 7.21 24.68 -4.59
CA SER A 237 6.97 25.98 -3.99
C SER A 237 5.96 25.87 -2.85
N GLY A 238 6.30 26.44 -1.69
CA GLY A 238 5.46 26.40 -0.50
C GLY A 238 5.45 25.04 0.22
N ALA A 239 6.41 24.15 -0.06
CA ALA A 239 6.57 22.93 0.73
C ALA A 239 6.89 23.26 2.19
N THR A 240 6.19 22.59 3.09
CA THR A 240 6.34 22.74 4.54
C THR A 240 7.25 21.66 5.09
N GLU A 241 8.27 22.04 5.85
CA GLU A 241 9.18 21.10 6.48
C GLU A 241 8.48 20.33 7.60
N LEU A 242 8.70 19.03 7.62
CA LEU A 242 8.24 18.10 8.65
C LEU A 242 9.33 17.82 9.69
N GLY A 243 10.58 17.89 9.28
CA GLY A 243 11.74 17.65 10.14
C GLY A 243 12.85 16.84 9.47
N SER A 244 13.89 16.56 10.26
CA SER A 244 15.05 15.78 9.82
C SER A 244 14.98 14.34 10.34
N PHE A 245 15.33 13.38 9.49
CA PHE A 245 15.26 11.93 9.75
C PHE A 245 16.58 11.28 9.34
N THR A 246 17.08 10.37 10.17
CA THR A 246 18.28 9.60 9.85
C THR A 246 17.88 8.23 9.29
N ALA A 247 18.50 7.84 8.19
CA ALA A 247 18.25 6.55 7.57
C ALA A 247 18.82 5.41 8.41
N SER A 248 18.01 4.36 8.56
CA SER A 248 18.37 3.10 9.22
C SER A 248 18.92 2.10 8.23
#